data_a19a2fa5bd13de00462c07e0bf611ee6
#
_entry.id   a19a2fa5bd13de00462c07e0bf611ee6
#
_cell.length_a   1.000
_cell.length_b   1.000
_cell.length_c   1.000
_cell.angle_alpha   90.00
_cell.angle_beta   90.00
_cell.angle_gamma   90.00
#
_symmetry.space_group_name_H-M   'P 1'
#
loop_
_entity.id
_entity.type
_entity.pdbx_description
1 polymer ?
#
loop_
_entity_poly.entity_id
_entity_poly.type
_entity_poly.pdbx_seq_one_letter_code
_entity_poly.pdbx_strand_id
1 'polypeptide(L)'
;MCGIVGAVSSRNIVPILVQGLQRLEYRGYDSCGVAVHAASLNASSSAGLRRARSTARVAELLEQVQTDHLEGATGIAHTRWATHGAPTVSNAHPHFSHGTGADASASTPGRVAVVHNGIIENHEELRAALQARGYVFASQTDTEVIAHLMDSHYNGDL
;
A
#
# COMPACT_ATOMS: atom_id res chain seq x y z
N MET A 1 16.06 -4.46 7.32
CA MET A 1 15.55 -5.20 6.13
C MET A 1 14.03 -5.17 6.16
N CYS A 2 13.40 -4.87 5.04
CA CYS A 2 11.94 -4.82 4.92
C CYS A 2 11.30 -6.21 5.08
N GLY A 3 10.05 -6.26 5.51
CA GLY A 3 9.24 -7.47 5.60
C GLY A 3 7.93 -7.33 4.84
N ILE A 4 7.48 -8.40 4.20
CA ILE A 4 6.21 -8.47 3.49
C ILE A 4 5.37 -9.59 4.07
N VAL A 5 4.07 -9.34 4.23
CA VAL A 5 3.06 -10.34 4.58
C VAL A 5 1.90 -10.19 3.60
N GLY A 6 1.41 -11.30 3.08
CA GLY A 6 0.22 -11.34 2.23
C GLY A 6 -0.72 -12.44 2.72
N ALA A 7 -2.03 -12.22 2.63
CA ALA A 7 -3.03 -13.19 3.02
C ALA A 7 -4.30 -13.08 2.19
N VAL A 8 -4.93 -14.22 1.94
CA VAL A 8 -6.26 -14.39 1.36
C VAL A 8 -7.03 -15.41 2.19
N SER A 9 -8.28 -15.11 2.54
CA SER A 9 -9.13 -15.99 3.34
C SER A 9 -10.61 -15.65 3.12
N SER A 10 -11.49 -16.49 3.62
CA SER A 10 -12.93 -16.16 3.77
C SER A 10 -13.26 -15.34 5.02
N ARG A 11 -12.25 -15.00 5.82
CA ARG A 11 -12.39 -14.23 7.08
C ARG A 11 -11.59 -12.94 6.99
N ASN A 12 -11.83 -12.03 7.94
CA ASN A 12 -10.98 -10.84 8.10
C ASN A 12 -9.51 -11.24 8.36
N ILE A 13 -8.61 -10.85 7.43
CA ILE A 13 -7.18 -11.19 7.51
C ILE A 13 -6.34 -10.10 8.18
N VAL A 14 -6.90 -8.96 8.50
CA VAL A 14 -6.16 -7.84 9.07
C VAL A 14 -5.40 -8.21 10.34
N PRO A 15 -5.98 -8.97 11.30
CA PRO A 15 -5.24 -9.43 12.47
C PRO A 15 -4.02 -10.30 12.11
N ILE A 16 -4.15 -11.15 11.07
CA ILE A 16 -3.06 -12.01 10.61
C ILE A 16 -1.94 -11.16 10.00
N LEU A 17 -2.27 -10.17 9.18
CA LEU A 17 -1.32 -9.26 8.56
C LEU A 17 -0.54 -8.49 9.62
N VAL A 18 -1.24 -7.86 10.58
CA VAL A 18 -0.60 -7.08 11.66
C VAL A 18 0.28 -7.97 12.55
N GLN A 19 -0.21 -9.15 12.92
CA GLN A 19 0.60 -10.12 13.69
C GLN A 19 1.85 -10.56 12.94
N GLY A 20 1.75 -10.75 11.62
CA GLY A 20 2.89 -11.03 10.75
C GLY A 20 3.92 -9.89 10.78
N LEU A 21 3.48 -8.63 10.69
CA LEU A 21 4.37 -7.47 10.81
C LEU A 21 5.04 -7.39 12.18
N GLN A 22 4.32 -7.65 13.28
CA GLN A 22 4.89 -7.70 14.64
C GLN A 22 6.05 -8.71 14.73
N ARG A 23 5.91 -9.87 14.10
CA ARG A 23 6.97 -10.88 14.04
C ARG A 23 8.18 -10.46 13.21
N LEU A 24 8.00 -9.54 12.28
CA LEU A 24 9.07 -9.02 11.41
C LEU A 24 9.72 -7.75 11.97
N GLU A 25 9.14 -7.13 13.00
CA GLU A 25 9.56 -5.85 13.57
C GLU A 25 10.99 -5.88 14.13
N TYR A 26 11.47 -7.05 14.62
CA TYR A 26 12.83 -7.21 15.14
C TYR A 26 13.93 -6.92 14.10
N ARG A 27 13.58 -6.92 12.81
CA ARG A 27 14.52 -6.67 11.70
C ARG A 27 14.84 -5.19 11.51
N GLY A 28 14.22 -4.31 12.29
CA GLY A 28 14.32 -2.87 12.14
C GLY A 28 13.39 -2.34 11.05
N TYR A 29 12.82 -1.17 11.29
CA TYR A 29 11.88 -0.52 10.36
C TYR A 29 11.85 0.98 10.65
N ASP A 30 11.41 1.75 9.68
CA ASP A 30 11.12 3.17 9.81
C ASP A 30 9.64 3.50 9.60
N SER A 31 8.91 2.55 9.01
CA SER A 31 7.47 2.67 8.80
C SER A 31 6.84 1.31 8.53
N CYS A 32 5.54 1.22 8.72
CA CYS A 32 4.76 0.03 8.45
C CYS A 32 3.39 0.40 7.89
N GLY A 33 2.72 -0.59 7.27
CA GLY A 33 1.37 -0.40 6.79
C GLY A 33 0.74 -1.67 6.27
N VAL A 34 -0.57 -1.57 6.08
CA VAL A 34 -1.44 -2.64 5.61
C VAL A 34 -2.42 -2.08 4.58
N ALA A 35 -2.67 -2.84 3.53
CA ALA A 35 -3.75 -2.58 2.58
C ALA A 35 -4.61 -3.81 2.40
N VAL A 36 -5.92 -3.61 2.29
CA VAL A 36 -6.92 -4.65 2.11
C VAL A 36 -7.92 -4.27 1.04
N HIS A 37 -8.51 -5.30 0.42
CA HIS A 37 -9.70 -5.15 -0.39
C HIS A 37 -10.94 -5.36 0.48
N ALA A 38 -11.73 -4.33 0.66
CA ALA A 38 -12.87 -4.30 1.61
C ALA A 38 -14.13 -5.05 1.11
N ALA A 39 -14.22 -5.34 -0.19
CA ALA A 39 -15.46 -5.83 -0.83
C ALA A 39 -15.89 -7.25 -0.45
N SER A 40 -15.15 -7.99 0.34
CA SER A 40 -15.36 -9.43 0.46
C SER A 40 -16.05 -9.92 1.74
N LEU A 41 -16.28 -9.06 2.73
CA LEU A 41 -16.84 -9.50 4.01
C LEU A 41 -18.29 -9.06 4.27
N ASN A 42 -18.74 -7.93 3.74
CA ASN A 42 -20.09 -7.42 3.93
C ASN A 42 -20.55 -6.61 2.70
N ALA A 43 -21.75 -6.88 2.20
CA ALA A 43 -22.36 -6.17 1.07
C ALA A 43 -22.64 -4.67 1.33
N SER A 44 -22.42 -4.19 2.53
CA SER A 44 -22.64 -2.79 2.97
C SER A 44 -21.37 -1.94 3.07
N SER A 45 -20.18 -2.53 2.93
CA SER A 45 -18.94 -1.73 2.86
C SER A 45 -18.69 -1.27 1.42
N SER A 46 -18.31 -0.01 1.24
CA SER A 46 -17.90 0.50 -0.07
C SER A 46 -16.76 -0.39 -0.61
N ALA A 47 -17.03 -1.05 -1.72
CA ALA A 47 -16.05 -1.91 -2.39
C ALA A 47 -14.84 -1.07 -2.79
N GLY A 48 -13.63 -1.51 -2.44
CA GLY A 48 -12.41 -0.83 -2.84
C GLY A 48 -11.21 -1.13 -1.96
N LEU A 49 -10.08 -0.60 -2.36
CA LEU A 49 -8.85 -0.68 -1.58
C LEU A 49 -8.89 0.30 -0.41
N ARG A 50 -8.55 -0.20 0.76
CA ARG A 50 -8.36 0.59 1.99
C ARG A 50 -6.98 0.32 2.57
N ARG A 51 -6.37 1.30 3.21
CA ARG A 51 -5.06 1.14 3.87
C ARG A 51 -4.95 1.94 5.15
N ALA A 52 -4.06 1.46 6.04
CA ALA A 52 -3.50 2.19 7.17
C ALA A 52 -1.98 2.16 7.09
N ARG A 53 -1.31 3.26 7.47
CA ARG A 53 0.16 3.40 7.45
C ARG A 53 0.63 4.22 8.64
N SER A 54 1.77 3.84 9.23
CA SER A 54 2.38 4.52 10.35
C SER A 54 3.90 4.60 10.20
N THR A 55 4.51 5.67 10.72
CA THR A 55 5.96 5.80 10.95
C THR A 55 6.36 5.42 12.37
N ALA A 56 5.43 4.88 13.12
CA ALA A 56 5.62 4.40 14.47
C ALA A 56 5.61 2.87 14.52
N ARG A 57 5.61 2.29 15.73
CA ARG A 57 5.62 0.84 15.93
C ARG A 57 4.37 0.16 15.39
N VAL A 58 4.48 -1.13 15.06
CA VAL A 58 3.33 -1.92 14.55
C VAL A 58 2.16 -1.92 15.56
N ALA A 59 2.43 -1.71 16.86
CA ALA A 59 1.38 -1.54 17.86
C ALA A 59 0.47 -0.33 17.57
N GLU A 60 1.04 0.79 17.15
CA GLU A 60 0.26 2.00 16.78
C GLU A 60 -0.50 1.80 15.46
N LEU A 61 0.08 1.06 14.50
CA LEU A 61 -0.65 0.65 13.31
C LEU A 61 -1.86 -0.21 13.67
N LEU A 62 -1.73 -1.11 14.67
CA LEU A 62 -2.85 -1.93 15.16
C LEU A 62 -3.97 -1.05 15.73
N GLU A 63 -3.63 -0.05 16.55
CA GLU A 63 -4.62 0.89 17.10
C GLU A 63 -5.35 1.66 15.99
N GLN A 64 -4.61 2.14 14.99
CA GLN A 64 -5.21 2.82 13.83
C GLN A 64 -6.14 1.90 13.06
N VAL A 65 -5.72 0.66 12.78
CA VAL A 65 -6.52 -0.35 12.08
C VAL A 65 -7.84 -0.64 12.81
N GLN A 66 -7.80 -0.70 14.14
CA GLN A 66 -8.99 -0.91 14.97
C GLN A 66 -9.91 0.31 14.97
N THR A 67 -9.36 1.52 15.11
CA THR A 67 -10.10 2.79 15.08
C THR A 67 -10.78 3.01 13.73
N ASP A 68 -10.08 2.72 12.63
CA ASP A 68 -10.58 2.88 11.27
C ASP A 68 -11.51 1.73 10.82
N HIS A 69 -11.72 0.71 11.68
CA HIS A 69 -12.46 -0.50 11.35
C HIS A 69 -12.02 -1.09 10.00
N LEU A 70 -10.68 -1.26 9.85
CA LEU A 70 -10.12 -1.80 8.62
C LEU A 70 -10.31 -3.31 8.59
N GLU A 71 -11.08 -3.79 7.62
CA GLU A 71 -11.39 -5.20 7.43
C GLU A 71 -11.27 -5.59 5.95
N GLY A 72 -10.91 -6.85 5.70
CA GLY A 72 -10.84 -7.41 4.36
C GLY A 72 -10.49 -8.88 4.37
N ALA A 73 -10.81 -9.58 3.29
CA ALA A 73 -10.49 -10.99 3.10
C ALA A 73 -9.23 -11.22 2.23
N THR A 74 -8.76 -10.17 1.57
CA THR A 74 -7.51 -10.17 0.79
C THR A 74 -6.71 -8.94 1.16
N GLY A 75 -5.40 -9.09 1.39
CA GLY A 75 -4.57 -7.95 1.73
C GLY A 75 -3.08 -8.25 1.79
N ILE A 76 -2.33 -7.16 1.87
CA ILE A 76 -0.87 -7.11 1.93
C ILE A 76 -0.42 -6.16 3.02
N ALA A 77 0.71 -6.44 3.63
CA ALA A 77 1.29 -5.61 4.68
C ALA A 77 2.81 -5.56 4.56
N HIS A 78 3.41 -4.49 5.07
CA HIS A 78 4.83 -4.21 4.89
C HIS A 78 5.43 -3.51 6.11
N THR A 79 6.66 -3.91 6.49
CA THR A 79 7.57 -3.09 7.30
C THR A 79 8.68 -2.57 6.42
N ARG A 80 8.88 -1.25 6.39
CA ARG A 80 9.84 -0.59 5.52
C ARG A 80 11.15 -0.29 6.24
N TRP A 81 12.25 -0.46 5.51
CA TRP A 81 13.54 0.14 5.79
C TRP A 81 13.85 1.11 4.64
N ALA A 82 13.88 2.41 4.92
CA ALA A 82 13.98 3.43 3.87
C ALA A 82 15.26 3.29 3.05
N THR A 83 15.08 3.19 1.73
CA THR A 83 16.16 3.30 0.74
C THR A 83 15.99 4.58 -0.09
N HIS A 84 14.75 4.93 -0.43
CA HIS A 84 14.37 6.12 -1.19
C HIS A 84 13.22 6.85 -0.49
N GLY A 85 13.35 8.17 -0.32
CA GLY A 85 12.39 9.02 0.37
C GLY A 85 12.49 8.96 1.89
N ALA A 86 12.20 10.07 2.54
CA ALA A 86 12.22 10.19 4.01
C ALA A 86 11.22 9.23 4.69
N PRO A 87 11.43 8.86 5.96
CA PRO A 87 10.48 8.06 6.73
C PRO A 87 9.24 8.89 7.10
N THR A 88 8.35 9.05 6.14
CA THR A 88 7.05 9.73 6.28
C THR A 88 5.91 8.77 5.98
N VAL A 89 4.70 9.06 6.46
CA VAL A 89 3.51 8.25 6.18
C VAL A 89 3.24 8.15 4.67
N SER A 90 3.49 9.22 3.91
CA SER A 90 3.31 9.20 2.44
C SER A 90 4.26 8.21 1.76
N ASN A 91 5.47 8.04 2.29
CA ASN A 91 6.48 7.13 1.77
C ASN A 91 6.38 5.70 2.35
N ALA A 92 5.51 5.46 3.32
CA ALA A 92 5.27 4.12 3.85
C ALA A 92 4.48 3.24 2.86
N HIS A 93 4.84 1.97 2.76
CA HIS A 93 4.08 0.96 2.02
C HIS A 93 2.81 0.54 2.78
N PRO A 94 1.78 0.02 2.09
CA PRO A 94 1.61 -0.15 0.64
C PRO A 94 1.36 1.16 -0.11
N HIS A 95 1.78 1.19 -1.40
CA HIS A 95 1.46 2.27 -2.33
C HIS A 95 0.22 1.91 -3.16
N PHE A 96 -0.61 2.91 -3.44
CA PHE A 96 -1.76 2.78 -4.33
C PHE A 96 -1.46 3.42 -5.69
N SER A 97 -2.07 2.89 -6.75
CA SER A 97 -2.30 3.70 -7.95
C SER A 97 -3.36 4.74 -7.63
N HIS A 98 -3.27 5.91 -8.25
CA HIS A 98 -4.21 7.01 -8.05
C HIS A 98 -5.01 7.34 -9.33
N GLY A 99 -4.82 6.53 -10.39
CA GLY A 99 -5.49 6.71 -11.66
C GLY A 99 -5.03 7.96 -12.42
N THR A 100 -5.79 8.30 -13.45
CA THR A 100 -5.60 9.47 -14.32
C THR A 100 -6.93 10.22 -14.48
N GLY A 101 -6.86 11.50 -14.89
CA GLY A 101 -8.06 12.31 -15.18
C GLY A 101 -8.41 13.30 -14.06
N ALA A 102 -9.57 13.94 -14.20
CA ALA A 102 -9.98 15.05 -13.32
C ALA A 102 -10.20 14.62 -11.85
N ASP A 103 -10.57 13.37 -11.62
CA ASP A 103 -10.81 12.81 -10.27
C ASP A 103 -9.58 12.14 -9.67
N ALA A 104 -8.47 12.07 -10.40
CA ALA A 104 -7.22 11.51 -9.90
C ALA A 104 -6.65 12.42 -8.82
N SER A 105 -6.45 11.87 -7.63
CA SER A 105 -5.83 12.58 -6.52
C SER A 105 -5.02 11.63 -5.65
N ALA A 106 -4.04 12.17 -4.94
CA ALA A 106 -3.22 11.43 -4.00
C ALA A 106 -4.01 10.80 -2.83
N SER A 107 -5.23 11.25 -2.58
CA SER A 107 -6.13 10.73 -1.55
C SER A 107 -7.10 9.66 -2.06
N THR A 108 -7.27 9.53 -3.38
CA THR A 108 -8.19 8.56 -3.99
C THR A 108 -7.44 7.25 -4.25
N PRO A 109 -7.83 6.12 -3.64
CA PRO A 109 -7.24 4.83 -3.99
C PRO A 109 -7.68 4.43 -5.40
N GLY A 110 -6.72 3.98 -6.20
CA GLY A 110 -6.99 3.39 -7.51
C GLY A 110 -7.28 1.89 -7.42
N ARG A 111 -6.92 1.16 -8.48
CA ARG A 111 -7.24 -0.26 -8.64
C ARG A 111 -6.14 -1.20 -8.13
N VAL A 112 -4.95 -0.67 -7.87
CA VAL A 112 -3.74 -1.45 -7.55
C VAL A 112 -3.16 -1.01 -6.22
N ALA A 113 -2.80 -1.99 -5.38
CA ALA A 113 -2.01 -1.81 -4.18
C ALA A 113 -0.73 -2.64 -4.27
N VAL A 114 0.42 -2.05 -3.97
CA VAL A 114 1.73 -2.69 -4.12
C VAL A 114 2.57 -2.55 -2.86
N VAL A 115 3.26 -3.63 -2.50
CA VAL A 115 4.41 -3.64 -1.60
C VAL A 115 5.62 -4.19 -2.36
N HIS A 116 6.79 -3.66 -2.10
CA HIS A 116 8.01 -4.06 -2.81
C HIS A 116 9.23 -3.98 -1.90
N ASN A 117 10.06 -5.00 -1.97
CA ASN A 117 11.37 -5.04 -1.35
C ASN A 117 12.43 -5.04 -2.45
N GLY A 118 12.93 -3.86 -2.79
CA GLY A 118 13.93 -3.69 -3.85
C GLY A 118 14.11 -2.22 -4.22
N ILE A 119 14.79 -1.99 -5.32
CA ILE A 119 15.04 -0.66 -5.90
C ILE A 119 14.70 -0.70 -7.38
N ILE A 120 13.98 0.30 -7.85
CA ILE A 120 13.67 0.51 -9.27
C ILE A 120 14.67 1.54 -9.81
N GLU A 121 15.72 1.08 -10.47
CA GLU A 121 16.84 1.93 -10.91
C GLU A 121 16.40 3.07 -11.85
N ASN A 122 15.48 2.80 -12.76
CA ASN A 122 14.95 3.78 -13.72
C ASN A 122 13.65 4.45 -13.28
N HIS A 123 13.39 4.52 -11.96
CA HIS A 123 12.11 5.04 -11.44
C HIS A 123 11.84 6.50 -11.81
N GLU A 124 12.85 7.34 -11.94
CA GLU A 124 12.69 8.75 -12.29
C GLU A 124 12.16 8.91 -13.72
N GLU A 125 12.73 8.17 -14.67
CA GLU A 125 12.29 8.15 -16.06
C GLU A 125 10.83 7.65 -16.18
N LEU A 126 10.53 6.53 -15.52
CA LEU A 126 9.17 5.97 -15.51
C LEU A 126 8.17 6.92 -14.83
N ARG A 127 8.56 7.59 -13.75
CA ARG A 127 7.75 8.60 -13.06
C ARG A 127 7.41 9.75 -14.01
N ALA A 128 8.40 10.31 -14.70
CA ALA A 128 8.19 11.40 -15.64
C ALA A 128 7.24 10.99 -16.77
N ALA A 129 7.41 9.79 -17.34
CA ALA A 129 6.55 9.26 -18.38
C ALA A 129 5.09 9.05 -17.91
N LEU A 130 4.90 8.55 -16.67
CA LEU A 130 3.57 8.35 -16.09
C LEU A 130 2.90 9.68 -15.75
N GLN A 131 3.64 10.66 -15.21
CA GLN A 131 3.14 12.01 -14.96
C GLN A 131 2.70 12.71 -16.26
N ALA A 132 3.44 12.55 -17.35
CA ALA A 132 3.06 13.05 -18.66
C ALA A 132 1.74 12.43 -19.18
N ARG A 133 1.38 11.22 -18.69
CA ARG A 133 0.10 10.55 -18.96
C ARG A 133 -1.00 10.91 -17.96
N GLY A 134 -0.74 11.82 -17.01
CA GLY A 134 -1.71 12.32 -16.05
C GLY A 134 -1.78 11.54 -14.73
N TYR A 135 -0.84 10.62 -14.44
CA TYR A 135 -0.78 9.94 -13.14
C TYR A 135 -0.30 10.88 -12.05
N VAL A 136 -1.01 10.88 -10.92
CA VAL A 136 -0.68 11.68 -9.73
C VAL A 136 0.11 10.84 -8.74
N PHE A 137 1.27 11.35 -8.32
CA PHE A 137 2.14 10.69 -7.34
C PHE A 137 1.96 11.31 -5.95
N ALA A 138 1.77 10.45 -4.94
CA ALA A 138 1.56 10.83 -3.54
C ALA A 138 2.86 10.72 -2.70
N SER A 139 3.86 10.00 -3.20
CA SER A 139 5.10 9.73 -2.47
C SER A 139 6.35 10.04 -3.30
N GLN A 140 7.48 9.98 -2.61
CA GLN A 140 8.81 10.12 -3.21
C GLN A 140 9.48 8.75 -3.47
N THR A 141 8.78 7.65 -3.22
CA THR A 141 9.35 6.31 -3.35
C THR A 141 9.41 5.88 -4.81
N ASP A 142 10.40 5.06 -5.12
CA ASP A 142 10.50 4.37 -6.40
C ASP A 142 9.35 3.37 -6.62
N THR A 143 8.89 2.73 -5.55
CA THR A 143 7.84 1.69 -5.59
C THR A 143 6.48 2.20 -6.08
N GLU A 144 6.11 3.44 -5.83
CA GLU A 144 4.83 3.99 -6.31
C GLU A 144 4.75 3.97 -7.85
N VAL A 145 5.89 4.04 -8.53
CA VAL A 145 5.97 3.88 -9.99
C VAL A 145 5.40 2.54 -10.44
N ILE A 146 5.68 1.45 -9.68
CA ILE A 146 5.14 0.12 -9.99
C ILE A 146 3.61 0.12 -9.94
N ALA A 147 3.02 0.73 -8.91
CA ALA A 147 1.56 0.79 -8.76
C ALA A 147 0.90 1.46 -9.98
N HIS A 148 1.44 2.60 -10.41
CA HIS A 148 0.93 3.31 -11.57
C HIS A 148 1.22 2.60 -12.90
N LEU A 149 2.39 1.98 -13.03
CA LEU A 149 2.73 1.21 -14.21
C LEU A 149 1.80 0.00 -14.38
N MET A 150 1.55 -0.76 -13.31
CA MET A 150 0.59 -1.86 -13.31
C MET A 150 -0.82 -1.36 -13.66
N ASP A 151 -1.27 -0.27 -13.04
CA ASP A 151 -2.57 0.32 -13.33
C ASP A 151 -2.70 0.73 -14.80
N SER A 152 -1.62 1.24 -15.40
CA SER A 152 -1.60 1.68 -16.78
C SER A 152 -1.73 0.55 -17.82
N HIS A 153 -1.43 -0.66 -17.42
CA HIS A 153 -1.53 -1.87 -18.25
C HIS A 153 -2.71 -2.77 -17.87
N TYR A 154 -3.32 -2.53 -16.72
CA TYR A 154 -4.42 -3.34 -16.22
C TYR A 154 -5.70 -3.12 -17.02
N ASN A 155 -6.18 -4.15 -17.68
CA ASN A 155 -7.38 -4.15 -18.52
C ASN A 155 -8.57 -4.91 -17.90
N GLY A 156 -8.48 -5.33 -16.63
CA GLY A 156 -9.51 -6.10 -15.92
C GLY A 156 -9.17 -7.57 -15.73
N ASP A 157 -8.08 -8.05 -16.30
CA ASP A 157 -7.55 -9.40 -16.14
C ASP A 157 -6.08 -9.33 -15.65
N LEU A 158 -5.69 -10.26 -14.75
CA LEU A 158 -4.35 -10.34 -14.13
C LEU A 158 -3.53 -11.44 -14.79
#